data_6d6c80843c9f9e8d6f3822d31b491f34
#
_entry.id   6d6c80843c9f9e8d6f3822d31b491f34
#
_cell.length_a   1.000
_cell.length_b   1.000
_cell.length_c   1.000
_cell.angle_alpha   90.00
_cell.angle_beta   90.00
_cell.angle_gamma   90.00
#
_symmetry.space_group_name_H-M   'P 1'
#
loop_
_entity.id
_entity.type
_entity.pdbx_description
1 polymer ?
#
loop_
_entity_poly.entity_id
_entity_poly.type
_entity_poly.pdbx_seq_one_letter_code
_entity_poly.pdbx_strand_id
1 'polypeptide(L)'
;ACGTGILTRKIAEKFPNAKIVGIDITKSYLDVAKQNSNSFDNILFILDDAEEFKLDSKFDCITGSYLPKYCDPKILVKNCVAHLKPGGKIILHDFTYPKNPAVRGLWNFFLTFLRLVGCFIPSWKDALIGLPKLIRSTKWLDSYSDVMRKNGLNVNSQHLTYGASAILIGTK
;
A
#
# COMPACT_ATOMS: atom_id res chain seq x y z
N ALA A 1 -4.58 -0.22 -4.82
CA ALA A 1 -3.99 1.10 -5.10
C ALA A 1 -2.64 0.94 -5.80
N CYS A 2 -2.66 0.63 -7.10
CA CYS A 2 -1.43 0.44 -7.87
C CYS A 2 -0.83 1.77 -8.38
N GLY A 3 -1.58 2.88 -8.27
CA GLY A 3 -1.17 4.19 -8.71
C GLY A 3 -0.76 4.21 -10.17
N THR A 4 0.37 4.82 -10.47
CA THR A 4 0.96 4.88 -11.82
C THR A 4 1.70 3.58 -12.24
N GLY A 5 1.49 2.48 -11.51
CA GLY A 5 1.97 1.14 -11.87
C GLY A 5 3.46 0.87 -11.62
N ILE A 6 4.16 1.68 -10.81
CA ILE A 6 5.61 1.51 -10.59
C ILE A 6 5.90 0.15 -9.95
N LEU A 7 5.23 -0.19 -8.83
CA LEU A 7 5.41 -1.48 -8.15
C LEU A 7 4.92 -2.63 -9.04
N THR A 8 3.80 -2.44 -9.73
CA THR A 8 3.22 -3.42 -10.64
C THR A 8 4.21 -3.85 -11.72
N ARG A 9 4.87 -2.88 -12.38
CA ARG A 9 5.91 -3.18 -13.39
C ARG A 9 7.12 -3.87 -12.78
N LYS A 10 7.57 -3.45 -11.60
CA LYS A 10 8.71 -4.10 -10.92
C LYS A 10 8.42 -5.56 -10.56
N ILE A 11 7.17 -5.87 -10.20
CA ILE A 11 6.73 -7.24 -10.00
C ILE A 11 6.72 -8.01 -11.33
N ALA A 12 6.21 -7.41 -12.41
CA ALA A 12 6.18 -8.02 -13.74
C ALA A 12 7.58 -8.33 -14.29
N GLU A 13 8.52 -7.40 -14.14
CA GLU A 13 9.92 -7.60 -14.49
C GLU A 13 10.54 -8.79 -13.74
N LYS A 14 10.25 -8.91 -12.44
CA LYS A 14 10.83 -9.98 -11.61
C LYS A 14 10.14 -11.33 -11.79
N PHE A 15 8.87 -11.33 -12.17
CA PHE A 15 8.05 -12.52 -12.35
C PHE A 15 7.35 -12.53 -13.72
N PRO A 16 8.10 -12.73 -14.82
CA PRO A 16 7.56 -12.58 -16.18
C PRO A 16 6.42 -13.55 -16.51
N ASN A 17 6.36 -14.70 -15.82
CA ASN A 17 5.30 -15.70 -16.01
C ASN A 17 4.09 -15.48 -15.08
N ALA A 18 4.11 -14.51 -14.18
CA ALA A 18 2.99 -14.22 -13.30
C ALA A 18 1.93 -13.39 -14.03
N LYS A 19 0.66 -13.68 -13.77
CA LYS A 19 -0.45 -12.80 -14.16
C LYS A 19 -0.65 -11.76 -13.07
N ILE A 20 -0.58 -10.49 -13.42
CA ILE A 20 -0.61 -9.38 -12.48
C ILE A 20 -1.83 -8.52 -12.74
N VAL A 21 -2.57 -8.21 -11.68
CA VAL A 21 -3.71 -7.31 -11.72
C VAL A 21 -3.40 -6.09 -10.86
N GLY A 22 -3.38 -4.91 -11.46
CA GLY A 22 -3.27 -3.63 -10.77
C GLY A 22 -4.65 -2.98 -10.63
N ILE A 23 -5.07 -2.70 -9.40
CA ILE A 23 -6.33 -2.01 -9.10
C ILE A 23 -6.02 -0.63 -8.55
N ASP A 24 -6.73 0.39 -9.03
CA ASP A 24 -6.72 1.74 -8.46
C ASP A 24 -8.07 2.43 -8.70
N ILE A 25 -8.48 3.26 -7.74
CA ILE A 25 -9.73 4.04 -7.83
C ILE A 25 -9.58 5.29 -8.72
N THR A 26 -8.34 5.70 -9.00
CA THR A 26 -8.03 6.93 -9.71
C THR A 26 -7.76 6.67 -11.18
N LYS A 27 -8.73 7.01 -12.04
CA LYS A 27 -8.62 6.79 -13.49
C LYS A 27 -7.36 7.39 -14.11
N SER A 28 -7.00 8.63 -13.76
CA SER A 28 -5.82 9.30 -14.31
C SER A 28 -4.51 8.58 -13.96
N TYR A 29 -4.41 7.95 -12.79
CA TYR A 29 -3.25 7.13 -12.44
C TYR A 29 -3.18 5.85 -13.27
N LEU A 30 -4.32 5.21 -13.51
CA LEU A 30 -4.39 4.02 -14.35
C LEU A 30 -4.07 4.31 -15.82
N ASP A 31 -4.46 5.47 -16.33
CA ASP A 31 -4.12 5.88 -17.69
C ASP A 31 -2.58 6.00 -17.86
N VAL A 32 -1.89 6.61 -16.88
CA VAL A 32 -0.43 6.66 -16.82
C VAL A 32 0.18 5.25 -16.63
N ALA A 33 -0.42 4.43 -15.75
CA ALA A 33 0.05 3.07 -15.52
C ALA A 33 0.00 2.22 -16.80
N LYS A 34 -1.09 2.28 -17.55
CA LYS A 34 -1.26 1.59 -18.83
C LYS A 34 -0.24 2.06 -19.85
N GLN A 35 -0.10 3.38 -20.02
CA GLN A 35 0.88 3.96 -20.95
C GLN A 35 2.30 3.50 -20.66
N ASN A 36 2.71 3.50 -19.39
CA ASN A 36 4.06 3.11 -18.97
C ASN A 36 4.28 1.59 -18.96
N SER A 37 3.24 0.79 -19.18
CA SER A 37 3.28 -0.68 -19.10
C SER A 37 3.03 -1.35 -20.46
N ASN A 38 3.08 -0.62 -21.57
CA ASN A 38 2.77 -1.13 -22.92
C ASN A 38 3.67 -2.30 -23.37
N SER A 39 4.85 -2.47 -22.76
CA SER A 39 5.77 -3.58 -23.05
C SER A 39 5.51 -4.84 -22.20
N PHE A 40 4.45 -4.86 -21.37
CA PHE A 40 4.13 -5.97 -20.49
C PHE A 40 2.81 -6.62 -20.88
N ASP A 41 2.84 -7.84 -21.38
CA ASP A 41 1.63 -8.59 -21.77
C ASP A 41 0.95 -9.30 -20.58
N ASN A 42 1.62 -9.31 -19.42
CA ASN A 42 1.18 -10.02 -18.21
C ASN A 42 0.54 -9.12 -17.15
N ILE A 43 0.24 -7.84 -17.47
CA ILE A 43 -0.38 -6.88 -16.56
C ILE A 43 -1.78 -6.50 -17.05
N LEU A 44 -2.76 -6.60 -16.17
CA LEU A 44 -4.11 -6.06 -16.35
C LEU A 44 -4.35 -4.92 -15.35
N PHE A 45 -4.84 -3.77 -15.81
CA PHE A 45 -5.25 -2.65 -14.95
C PHE A 45 -6.77 -2.49 -14.91
N ILE A 46 -7.33 -2.40 -13.70
CA ILE A 46 -8.77 -2.32 -13.42
C ILE A 46 -9.04 -1.06 -12.59
N LEU A 47 -10.04 -0.29 -13.00
CA LEU A 47 -10.55 0.85 -12.23
C LEU A 47 -11.57 0.31 -11.23
N ASP A 48 -11.18 0.20 -9.96
CA ASP A 48 -12.03 -0.31 -8.90
C ASP A 48 -11.51 0.12 -7.52
N ASP A 49 -12.34 -0.04 -6.48
CA ASP A 49 -11.97 0.22 -5.09
C ASP A 49 -11.32 -1.03 -4.47
N ALA A 50 -10.20 -0.81 -3.74
CA ALA A 50 -9.51 -1.88 -3.04
C ALA A 50 -10.37 -2.55 -1.96
N GLU A 51 -11.36 -1.86 -1.40
CA GLU A 51 -12.27 -2.39 -0.39
C GLU A 51 -13.43 -3.18 -0.99
N GLU A 52 -13.79 -2.95 -2.27
CA GLU A 52 -15.04 -3.47 -2.86
C GLU A 52 -14.82 -4.35 -4.10
N PHE A 53 -13.59 -4.42 -4.63
CA PHE A 53 -13.33 -5.15 -5.87
C PHE A 53 -13.84 -6.60 -5.82
N LYS A 54 -14.34 -7.05 -6.97
CA LYS A 54 -14.83 -8.43 -7.16
C LYS A 54 -14.20 -9.02 -8.41
N LEU A 55 -13.39 -10.04 -8.21
CA LEU A 55 -12.74 -10.78 -9.30
C LEU A 55 -13.01 -12.26 -9.12
N ASP A 56 -13.27 -12.96 -10.21
CA ASP A 56 -13.47 -14.41 -10.18
C ASP A 56 -12.19 -15.19 -9.89
N SER A 57 -11.04 -14.52 -9.99
CA SER A 57 -9.73 -15.13 -9.78
C SER A 57 -9.29 -15.08 -8.32
N LYS A 58 -8.54 -16.12 -7.91
CA LYS A 58 -7.81 -16.15 -6.63
C LYS A 58 -6.33 -15.91 -6.90
N PHE A 59 -5.67 -15.25 -5.96
CA PHE A 59 -4.29 -14.80 -6.07
C PHE A 59 -3.36 -15.51 -5.09
N ASP A 60 -2.12 -15.74 -5.50
CA ASP A 60 -1.06 -16.22 -4.63
C ASP A 60 -0.54 -15.11 -3.71
N CYS A 61 -0.62 -13.86 -4.17
CA CYS A 61 -0.19 -12.69 -3.41
C CYS A 61 -1.06 -11.48 -3.74
N ILE A 62 -1.47 -10.75 -2.70
CA ILE A 62 -2.11 -9.44 -2.81
C ILE A 62 -1.21 -8.45 -2.08
N THR A 63 -0.83 -7.35 -2.75
CA THR A 63 0.05 -6.34 -2.15
C THR A 63 -0.54 -4.94 -2.26
N GLY A 64 -0.38 -4.15 -1.20
CA GLY A 64 -0.76 -2.74 -1.18
C GLY A 64 0.33 -1.91 -0.50
N SER A 65 0.80 -0.86 -1.19
CA SER A 65 1.79 0.07 -0.65
C SER A 65 1.18 1.45 -0.50
N TYR A 66 1.37 2.05 0.68
CA TYR A 66 0.79 3.34 1.08
C TYR A 66 -0.76 3.39 1.08
N LEU A 67 -1.40 2.22 1.04
CA LEU A 67 -2.85 2.04 1.07
C LEU A 67 -3.42 1.94 2.50
N PRO A 68 -2.80 1.20 3.44
CA PRO A 68 -3.44 0.83 4.71
C PRO A 68 -4.02 1.98 5.52
N LYS A 69 -3.39 3.16 5.50
CA LYS A 69 -3.85 4.33 6.25
C LYS A 69 -5.13 4.98 5.72
N TYR A 70 -5.59 4.58 4.52
CA TYR A 70 -6.77 5.14 3.86
C TYR A 70 -7.98 4.21 3.88
N CYS A 71 -7.81 2.94 4.24
CA CYS A 71 -8.85 1.91 4.19
C CYS A 71 -9.27 1.43 5.58
N ASP A 72 -10.49 0.91 5.69
CA ASP A 72 -10.93 0.16 6.86
C ASP A 72 -10.26 -1.22 6.89
N PRO A 73 -9.51 -1.56 7.95
CA PRO A 73 -8.82 -2.84 8.03
C PRO A 73 -9.74 -4.05 7.91
N LYS A 74 -10.96 -3.96 8.45
CA LYS A 74 -11.91 -5.08 8.44
C LYS A 74 -12.45 -5.35 7.04
N ILE A 75 -12.75 -4.28 6.30
CA ILE A 75 -13.29 -4.37 4.94
C ILE A 75 -12.19 -4.87 4.00
N LEU A 76 -11.04 -4.17 3.98
CA LEU A 76 -9.94 -4.52 3.09
C LEU A 76 -9.41 -5.94 3.32
N VAL A 77 -9.15 -6.34 4.58
CA VAL A 77 -8.63 -7.69 4.87
C VAL A 77 -9.65 -8.77 4.50
N LYS A 78 -10.93 -8.57 4.82
CA LYS A 78 -11.99 -9.52 4.45
C LYS A 78 -12.05 -9.72 2.94
N ASN A 79 -12.01 -8.62 2.17
CA ASN A 79 -12.02 -8.69 0.71
C ASN A 79 -10.76 -9.38 0.17
N CYS A 80 -9.57 -9.02 0.66
CA CYS A 80 -8.31 -9.67 0.28
C CYS A 80 -8.34 -11.19 0.59
N VAL A 81 -8.75 -11.60 1.80
CA VAL A 81 -8.83 -13.02 2.19
C VAL A 81 -9.79 -13.82 1.29
N ALA A 82 -10.90 -13.19 0.88
CA ALA A 82 -11.84 -13.79 -0.06
C ALA A 82 -11.19 -14.07 -1.43
N HIS A 83 -10.20 -13.30 -1.84
CA HIS A 83 -9.50 -13.45 -3.13
C HIS A 83 -8.13 -14.15 -3.01
N LEU A 84 -7.73 -14.63 -1.84
CA LEU A 84 -6.49 -15.40 -1.67
C LEU A 84 -6.72 -16.90 -1.90
N LYS A 85 -5.74 -17.54 -2.55
CA LYS A 85 -5.58 -19.00 -2.56
C LYS A 85 -5.17 -19.51 -1.17
N PRO A 86 -5.38 -20.79 -0.85
CA PRO A 86 -4.73 -21.42 0.31
C PRO A 86 -3.20 -21.25 0.22
N GLY A 87 -2.55 -20.87 1.33
CA GLY A 87 -1.11 -20.53 1.35
C GLY A 87 -0.75 -19.17 0.74
N GLY A 88 -1.73 -18.44 0.20
CA GLY A 88 -1.52 -17.10 -0.37
C GLY A 88 -1.21 -16.05 0.70
N LYS A 89 -0.66 -14.91 0.27
CA LYS A 89 -0.16 -13.86 1.16
C LYS A 89 -0.80 -12.51 0.87
N ILE A 90 -1.11 -11.77 1.95
CA ILE A 90 -1.36 -10.33 1.90
C ILE A 90 -0.09 -9.63 2.38
N ILE A 91 0.43 -8.70 1.58
CA ILE A 91 1.62 -7.90 1.91
C ILE A 91 1.24 -6.43 1.87
N LEU A 92 1.25 -5.79 3.03
CA LEU A 92 0.95 -4.37 3.18
C LEU A 92 2.19 -3.61 3.60
N HIS A 93 2.41 -2.44 2.99
CA HIS A 93 3.50 -1.54 3.34
C HIS A 93 2.95 -0.13 3.52
N ASP A 94 3.34 0.52 4.62
CA ASP A 94 3.00 1.94 4.83
C ASP A 94 3.95 2.59 5.83
N PHE A 95 3.81 3.91 5.98
CA PHE A 95 4.51 4.67 7.01
C PHE A 95 4.05 4.28 8.40
N THR A 96 5.00 4.27 9.32
CA THR A 96 4.78 4.18 10.76
C THR A 96 5.41 5.38 11.45
N TYR A 97 4.93 5.73 12.65
CA TYR A 97 5.55 6.82 13.41
C TYR A 97 6.69 6.26 14.27
N PRO A 98 7.95 6.73 14.10
CA PRO A 98 9.10 6.15 14.78
C PRO A 98 8.97 6.23 16.32
N LYS A 99 9.28 5.12 17.01
CA LYS A 99 9.30 5.09 18.48
C LYS A 99 10.56 5.72 19.05
N ASN A 100 11.69 5.59 18.36
CA ASN A 100 12.98 6.17 18.78
C ASN A 100 12.92 7.71 18.71
N PRO A 101 13.21 8.42 19.83
CA PRO A 101 13.10 9.89 19.87
C PRO A 101 14.01 10.62 18.88
N ALA A 102 15.24 10.14 18.65
CA ALA A 102 16.16 10.75 17.71
C ALA A 102 15.67 10.61 16.26
N VAL A 103 15.23 9.40 15.87
CA VAL A 103 14.65 9.17 14.55
C VAL A 103 13.37 9.99 14.37
N ARG A 104 12.54 10.08 15.42
CA ARG A 104 11.33 10.88 15.42
C ARG A 104 11.61 12.38 15.25
N GLY A 105 12.66 12.89 15.89
CA GLY A 105 13.11 14.27 15.74
C GLY A 105 13.52 14.56 14.28
N LEU A 106 14.36 13.72 13.70
CA LEU A 106 14.79 13.81 12.29
C LEU A 106 13.60 13.69 11.33
N TRP A 107 12.69 12.78 11.59
CA TRP A 107 11.47 12.60 10.80
C TRP A 107 10.56 13.83 10.83
N ASN A 108 10.35 14.41 12.00
CA ASN A 108 9.58 15.64 12.15
C ASN A 108 10.25 16.84 11.46
N PHE A 109 11.57 16.96 11.56
CA PHE A 109 12.33 17.97 10.84
C PHE A 109 12.15 17.82 9.32
N PHE A 110 12.32 16.62 8.79
CA PHE A 110 12.13 16.33 7.36
C PHE A 110 10.71 16.67 6.88
N LEU A 111 9.68 16.27 7.63
CA LEU A 111 8.30 16.60 7.29
C LEU A 111 8.02 18.10 7.34
N THR A 112 8.61 18.83 8.28
CA THR A 112 8.49 20.29 8.36
C THR A 112 9.17 20.96 7.16
N PHE A 113 10.37 20.49 6.80
CA PHE A 113 11.07 20.94 5.60
C PHE A 113 10.24 20.70 4.33
N LEU A 114 9.66 19.50 4.16
CA LEU A 114 8.77 19.20 3.03
C LEU A 114 7.55 20.13 2.98
N ARG A 115 6.97 20.47 4.13
CA ARG A 115 5.85 21.44 4.18
C ARG A 115 6.27 22.82 3.69
N LEU A 116 7.46 23.28 4.08
CA LEU A 116 7.99 24.57 3.61
C LEU A 116 8.20 24.54 2.09
N VAL A 117 8.82 23.49 1.56
CA VAL A 117 8.98 23.30 0.10
C VAL A 117 7.62 23.19 -0.59
N GLY A 118 6.66 22.48 -0.01
CA GLY A 118 5.31 22.33 -0.54
C GLY A 118 4.52 23.63 -0.65
N CYS A 119 4.84 24.64 0.16
CA CYS A 119 4.22 25.95 0.01
C CYS A 119 4.53 26.62 -1.33
N PHE A 120 5.63 26.25 -1.98
CA PHE A 120 6.04 26.77 -3.28
C PHE A 120 5.53 25.90 -4.46
N ILE A 121 4.94 24.72 -4.19
CA ILE A 121 4.43 23.79 -5.19
C ILE A 121 2.94 23.53 -4.91
N PRO A 122 2.02 24.28 -5.55
CA PRO A 122 0.58 24.23 -5.23
C PRO A 122 -0.02 22.82 -5.29
N SER A 123 0.42 21.99 -6.25
CA SER A 123 -0.06 20.60 -6.42
C SER A 123 0.33 19.65 -5.27
N TRP A 124 1.29 20.01 -4.43
CA TRP A 124 1.77 19.18 -3.31
C TRP A 124 1.28 19.68 -1.95
N LYS A 125 0.75 20.89 -1.91
CA LYS A 125 0.38 21.57 -0.66
C LYS A 125 -0.57 20.73 0.19
N ASP A 126 -1.68 20.28 -0.37
CA ASP A 126 -2.71 19.55 0.39
C ASP A 126 -2.20 18.18 0.88
N ALA A 127 -1.46 17.47 0.03
CA ALA A 127 -0.85 16.19 0.39
C ALA A 127 0.18 16.36 1.54
N LEU A 128 1.05 17.37 1.47
CA LEU A 128 2.10 17.58 2.46
C LEU A 128 1.59 18.18 3.79
N ILE A 129 0.44 18.87 3.80
CA ILE A 129 -0.19 19.36 5.03
C ILE A 129 -0.89 18.21 5.78
N GLY A 130 -1.62 17.34 5.08
CA GLY A 130 -2.41 16.26 5.68
C GLY A 130 -1.59 15.05 6.12
N LEU A 131 -0.58 14.69 5.32
CA LEU A 131 0.22 13.47 5.51
C LEU A 131 0.89 13.35 6.90
N PRO A 132 1.53 14.39 7.48
CA PRO A 132 2.14 14.28 8.79
C PRO A 132 1.15 13.98 9.91
N LYS A 133 -0.04 14.57 9.85
CA LYS A 133 -1.11 14.31 10.82
C LYS A 133 -1.59 12.87 10.71
N LEU A 134 -1.82 12.41 9.48
CA LEU A 134 -2.26 11.05 9.19
C LEU A 134 -1.24 10.01 9.67
N ILE A 135 0.07 10.20 9.41
CA ILE A 135 1.12 9.27 9.85
C ILE A 135 1.22 9.23 11.39
N ARG A 136 1.08 10.36 12.08
CA ARG A 136 1.15 10.42 13.55
C ARG A 136 -0.05 9.75 14.22
N SER A 137 -1.23 9.83 13.62
CA SER A 137 -2.47 9.29 14.16
C SER A 137 -2.71 7.83 13.78
N THR A 138 -2.06 7.35 12.73
CA THR A 138 -2.33 6.01 12.23
C THR A 138 -1.75 4.93 13.13
N LYS A 139 -2.55 3.91 13.40
CA LYS A 139 -2.16 2.67 14.06
C LYS A 139 -2.34 1.48 13.11
N TRP A 140 -2.18 1.72 11.82
CA TRP A 140 -2.49 0.74 10.79
C TRP A 140 -1.82 -0.62 11.05
N LEU A 141 -0.56 -0.63 11.47
CA LEU A 141 0.20 -1.85 11.67
C LEU A 141 -0.46 -2.77 12.71
N ASP A 142 -0.85 -2.22 13.86
CA ASP A 142 -1.51 -2.97 14.92
C ASP A 142 -2.93 -3.38 14.50
N SER A 143 -3.70 -2.43 13.94
CA SER A 143 -5.08 -2.67 13.52
C SER A 143 -5.19 -3.76 12.44
N TYR A 144 -4.34 -3.70 11.42
CA TYR A 144 -4.31 -4.73 10.37
C TYR A 144 -3.78 -6.07 10.89
N SER A 145 -2.77 -6.06 11.77
CA SER A 145 -2.27 -7.29 12.40
C SER A 145 -3.36 -8.03 13.16
N ASP A 146 -4.15 -7.30 13.95
CA ASP A 146 -5.25 -7.89 14.73
C ASP A 146 -6.36 -8.42 13.83
N VAL A 147 -6.74 -7.66 12.80
CA VAL A 147 -7.79 -8.09 11.86
C VAL A 147 -7.33 -9.29 11.03
N MET A 148 -6.09 -9.32 10.56
CA MET A 148 -5.53 -10.45 9.83
C MET A 148 -5.52 -11.72 10.68
N ARG A 149 -5.09 -11.65 11.94
CA ARG A 149 -5.13 -12.80 12.89
C ARG A 149 -6.55 -13.30 13.12
N LYS A 150 -7.53 -12.39 13.32
CA LYS A 150 -8.94 -12.72 13.46
C LYS A 150 -9.54 -13.41 12.23
N ASN A 151 -8.97 -13.18 11.05
CA ASN A 151 -9.34 -13.85 9.80
C ASN A 151 -8.50 -15.11 9.50
N GLY A 152 -7.77 -15.64 10.49
CA GLY A 152 -7.05 -16.91 10.40
C GLY A 152 -5.70 -16.84 9.69
N LEU A 153 -5.15 -15.62 9.44
CA LEU A 153 -3.84 -15.51 8.82
C LEU A 153 -2.72 -15.59 9.89
N ASN A 154 -1.63 -16.26 9.53
CA ASN A 154 -0.37 -16.15 10.27
C ASN A 154 0.29 -14.81 9.91
N VAL A 155 0.57 -13.98 10.93
CA VAL A 155 0.97 -12.59 10.74
C VAL A 155 2.40 -12.35 11.21
N ASN A 156 3.21 -11.78 10.31
CA ASN A 156 4.56 -11.29 10.59
C ASN A 156 4.70 -9.82 10.18
N SER A 157 5.55 -9.07 10.86
CA SER A 157 5.83 -7.67 10.52
C SER A 157 7.31 -7.35 10.62
N GLN A 158 7.77 -6.45 9.74
CA GLN A 158 9.14 -5.95 9.72
C GLN A 158 9.13 -4.43 9.65
N HIS A 159 9.80 -3.78 10.59
CA HIS A 159 10.05 -2.35 10.52
C HIS A 159 11.19 -2.05 9.54
N LEU A 160 11.01 -1.01 8.76
CA LEU A 160 11.98 -0.46 7.82
C LEU A 160 12.34 0.98 8.20
N THR A 161 13.44 1.49 7.65
CA THR A 161 13.83 2.89 7.80
C THR A 161 13.82 3.35 9.26
N TYR A 162 14.46 2.55 10.13
CA TYR A 162 14.54 2.80 11.59
C TYR A 162 13.15 2.99 12.26
N GLY A 163 12.13 2.33 11.74
CA GLY A 163 10.75 2.41 12.26
C GLY A 163 9.91 3.54 11.68
N ALA A 164 10.32 4.15 10.58
CA ALA A 164 9.52 5.14 9.85
C ALA A 164 8.55 4.53 8.83
N SER A 165 8.72 3.25 8.51
CA SER A 165 7.78 2.44 7.75
C SER A 165 7.81 0.99 8.20
N ALA A 166 6.84 0.20 7.77
CA ALA A 166 6.78 -1.23 8.06
C ALA A 166 6.16 -2.00 6.91
N ILE A 167 6.54 -3.28 6.82
CA ILE A 167 5.86 -4.28 6.02
C ILE A 167 5.11 -5.21 6.97
N LEU A 168 3.86 -5.50 6.64
CA LEU A 168 3.02 -6.48 7.32
C LEU A 168 2.68 -7.60 6.34
N ILE A 169 2.89 -8.83 6.74
CA ILE A 169 2.64 -10.02 5.93
C ILE A 169 1.65 -10.91 6.67
N GLY A 170 0.52 -11.21 6.04
CA GLY A 170 -0.44 -12.22 6.49
C GLY A 170 -0.46 -13.40 5.54
N THR A 171 -0.25 -14.62 6.02
CA THR A 171 -0.29 -15.86 5.24
C THR A 171 -1.54 -16.66 5.60
N LYS A 172 -2.33 -17.04 4.60
CA LYS A 172 -3.57 -17.81 4.73
C LYS A 172 -3.30 -19.30 4.90
#